data_c231c235d9103a5bce5da50189b31832
#
_entry.id   c231c235d9103a5bce5da50189b31832
#
_cell.length_a   1.000
_cell.length_b   1.000
_cell.length_c   1.000
_cell.angle_alpha   90.00
_cell.angle_beta   90.00
_cell.angle_gamma   90.00
#
_symmetry.space_group_name_H-M   'P 1'
#
loop_
_entity.id
_entity.type
_entity.pdbx_description
1 polymer ?
#
loop_
_entity_poly.entity_id
_entity_poly.type
_entity_poly.pdbx_seq_one_letter_code
_entity_poly.pdbx_strand_id
1 'polypeptide(L)'
;MIKTKILLSLIMIVFILAVVFYLSKKFELNKNQMIIFWILVLFWSAISIIRAYRKLYAITSVEHGGLSLSPVLAAQIAAGYGLTSLIVRLPMFLASDIFRRRKIFVQISLFLLIITSFLVAFNGNYITLYLSSLSLGISATMLALFNVIFSETFSGDKVAVSVSILSAAPLLAEFVAAPIQYVMTMNTYKHFNYMWIVSGSIAVATFILTFMMKDYAPKDSNFSFSKVRTVLKHKSFIYVCLLALLLSFIKFSTSGANMVAYGKTELNMSPLMLAYIDAVFAVPQLIAGILVGVYFTRKIGIQKTLLVCFSSALIFYIIALYVSNPYIIFVSYIFNGLAYGGSYNVLISLAMQYFDREYRNISMGIYQAFFALGIYYGDYVYVWIAKHIKNGFLGFSQGKSIFLIVICITLLSMLMVKLRVRDK
;
A
#
# COMPACT_ATOMS: atom_id res chain seq x y z
N MET A 1 1.01 31.91 5.90
CA MET A 1 1.19 30.52 6.34
C MET A 1 -0.11 29.81 6.69
N ILE A 2 -0.98 30.30 7.58
CA ILE A 2 -2.30 29.69 7.93
C ILE A 2 -3.23 29.66 6.69
N LYS A 3 -3.33 30.77 5.95
CA LYS A 3 -4.16 30.84 4.72
C LYS A 3 -3.78 29.80 3.67
N THR A 4 -2.48 29.57 3.45
CA THR A 4 -1.99 28.58 2.48
C THR A 4 -2.35 27.15 2.88
N LYS A 5 -2.37 26.83 4.18
CA LYS A 5 -2.75 25.50 4.71
C LYS A 5 -4.23 25.22 4.52
N ILE A 6 -5.05 26.20 4.86
CA ILE A 6 -6.52 26.10 4.69
C ILE A 6 -6.83 25.95 3.20
N LEU A 7 -6.18 26.74 2.33
CA LEU A 7 -6.37 26.66 0.88
C LEU A 7 -6.00 25.27 0.34
N LEU A 8 -4.85 24.71 0.75
CA LEU A 8 -4.40 23.40 0.30
C LEU A 8 -5.37 22.29 0.74
N SER A 9 -5.82 22.34 2.00
CA SER A 9 -6.79 21.38 2.52
C SER A 9 -8.14 21.47 1.80
N LEU A 10 -8.60 22.68 1.49
CA LEU A 10 -9.83 22.91 0.73
C LEU A 10 -9.71 22.37 -0.69
N ILE A 11 -8.59 22.61 -1.38
CA ILE A 11 -8.33 22.08 -2.72
C ILE A 11 -8.40 20.53 -2.70
N MET A 12 -7.79 19.89 -1.71
CA MET A 12 -7.82 18.43 -1.56
C MET A 12 -9.24 17.89 -1.32
N ILE A 13 -10.01 18.54 -0.45
CA ILE A 13 -11.41 18.17 -0.20
C ILE A 13 -12.25 18.31 -1.48
N VAL A 14 -12.12 19.43 -2.17
CA VAL A 14 -12.83 19.67 -3.44
C VAL A 14 -12.45 18.63 -4.47
N PHE A 15 -11.16 18.29 -4.58
CA PHE A 15 -10.68 17.26 -5.50
C PHE A 15 -11.30 15.88 -5.19
N ILE A 16 -11.29 15.47 -3.91
CA ILE A 16 -11.89 14.19 -3.49
C ILE A 16 -13.38 14.16 -3.82
N LEU A 17 -14.11 15.21 -3.46
CA LEU A 17 -15.55 15.30 -3.74
C LEU A 17 -15.84 15.29 -5.23
N ALA A 18 -15.05 15.98 -6.04
CA ALA A 18 -15.20 16.00 -7.49
C ALA A 18 -14.96 14.61 -8.11
N VAL A 19 -13.92 13.89 -7.67
CA VAL A 19 -13.63 12.52 -8.15
C VAL A 19 -14.75 11.58 -7.75
N VAL A 20 -15.21 11.62 -6.50
CA VAL A 20 -16.30 10.76 -6.02
C VAL A 20 -17.60 11.06 -6.76
N PHE A 21 -17.93 12.34 -6.97
CA PHE A 21 -19.10 12.74 -7.73
C PHE A 21 -19.02 12.26 -9.19
N TYR A 22 -17.87 12.43 -9.84
CA TYR A 22 -17.64 11.94 -11.19
C TYR A 22 -17.82 10.42 -11.29
N LEU A 23 -17.20 9.65 -10.37
CA LEU A 23 -17.33 8.19 -10.36
C LEU A 23 -18.79 7.76 -10.11
N SER A 24 -19.45 8.39 -9.14
CA SER A 24 -20.85 8.11 -8.81
C SER A 24 -21.78 8.33 -10.00
N LYS A 25 -21.63 9.45 -10.70
CA LYS A 25 -22.45 9.82 -11.86
C LYS A 25 -22.14 8.95 -13.10
N LYS A 26 -20.83 8.74 -13.38
CA LYS A 26 -20.39 7.97 -14.56
C LYS A 26 -20.81 6.51 -14.50
N PHE A 27 -20.80 5.92 -13.30
CA PHE A 27 -21.08 4.50 -13.11
C PHE A 27 -22.43 4.23 -12.44
N GLU A 28 -23.26 5.26 -12.25
CA GLU A 28 -24.60 5.17 -11.65
C GLU A 28 -24.62 4.39 -10.33
N LEU A 29 -23.67 4.73 -9.43
CA LEU A 29 -23.52 4.00 -8.17
C LEU A 29 -24.76 4.19 -7.29
N ASN A 30 -25.32 3.06 -6.82
CA ASN A 30 -26.44 3.08 -5.89
C ASN A 30 -25.99 3.43 -4.46
N LYS A 31 -26.96 3.70 -3.58
CA LYS A 31 -26.69 4.12 -2.18
C LYS A 31 -25.78 3.15 -1.43
N ASN A 32 -25.98 1.83 -1.57
CA ASN A 32 -25.15 0.83 -0.88
C ASN A 32 -23.72 0.80 -1.42
N GLN A 33 -23.53 0.91 -2.74
CA GLN A 33 -22.22 1.01 -3.37
C GLN A 33 -21.47 2.27 -2.89
N MET A 34 -22.15 3.40 -2.79
CA MET A 34 -21.57 4.63 -2.24
C MET A 34 -21.17 4.49 -0.77
N ILE A 35 -21.99 3.82 0.05
CA ILE A 35 -21.64 3.56 1.46
C ILE A 35 -20.36 2.72 1.55
N ILE A 36 -20.26 1.61 0.79
CA ILE A 36 -19.07 0.75 0.79
C ILE A 36 -17.84 1.53 0.32
N PHE A 37 -17.97 2.35 -0.72
CA PHE A 37 -16.88 3.17 -1.25
C PHE A 37 -16.36 4.16 -0.21
N TRP A 38 -17.26 4.91 0.47
CA TRP A 38 -16.89 5.85 1.53
C TRP A 38 -16.29 5.16 2.76
N ILE A 39 -16.83 3.99 3.14
CA ILE A 39 -16.22 3.19 4.22
C ILE A 39 -14.77 2.86 3.86
N LEU A 40 -14.49 2.46 2.63
CA LEU A 40 -13.11 2.15 2.21
C LEU A 40 -12.23 3.40 2.17
N VAL A 41 -12.72 4.54 1.68
CA VAL A 41 -11.97 5.81 1.69
C VAL A 41 -11.59 6.19 3.12
N LEU A 42 -12.54 6.18 4.05
CA LEU A 42 -12.28 6.53 5.45
C LEU A 42 -11.41 5.50 6.17
N PHE A 43 -11.65 4.22 5.92
CA PHE A 43 -10.83 3.12 6.45
C PHE A 43 -9.36 3.27 6.03
N TRP A 44 -9.15 3.53 4.74
CA TRP A 44 -7.79 3.69 4.21
C TRP A 44 -7.18 5.03 4.64
N SER A 45 -7.98 6.07 4.84
CA SER A 45 -7.50 7.35 5.39
C SER A 45 -6.96 7.18 6.82
N ALA A 46 -7.68 6.43 7.67
CA ALA A 46 -7.21 6.12 9.02
C ALA A 46 -5.87 5.37 9.00
N ILE A 47 -5.70 4.41 8.08
CA ILE A 47 -4.44 3.69 7.87
C ILE A 47 -3.35 4.64 7.37
N SER A 48 -3.59 5.41 6.31
CA SER A 48 -2.58 6.23 5.63
C SER A 48 -2.01 7.31 6.52
N ILE A 49 -2.82 7.92 7.40
CA ILE A 49 -2.36 8.96 8.34
C ILE A 49 -1.16 8.49 9.16
N ILE A 50 -1.19 7.28 9.68
CA ILE A 50 -0.16 6.76 10.59
C ILE A 50 0.85 5.82 9.92
N ARG A 51 0.45 5.13 8.85
CA ARG A 51 1.27 4.10 8.20
C ARG A 51 2.61 4.64 7.72
N ALA A 52 2.62 5.78 7.05
CA ALA A 52 3.84 6.36 6.49
C ALA A 52 4.78 6.93 7.57
N TYR A 53 4.22 7.38 8.69
CA TYR A 53 4.99 8.08 9.74
C TYR A 53 5.46 7.19 10.89
N ARG A 54 5.00 5.93 11.02
CA ARG A 54 5.34 5.06 12.15
C ARG A 54 6.84 4.87 12.39
N LYS A 55 7.63 4.76 11.33
CA LYS A 55 9.10 4.62 11.43
C LYS A 55 9.75 5.93 11.81
N LEU A 56 9.31 7.05 11.25
CA LEU A 56 9.81 8.38 11.60
C LEU A 56 9.46 8.71 13.05
N TYR A 57 8.24 8.45 13.51
CA TYR A 57 7.83 8.62 14.90
C TYR A 57 8.71 7.80 15.87
N ALA A 58 9.03 6.56 15.49
CA ALA A 58 9.88 5.69 16.30
C ALA A 58 11.28 6.28 16.52
N ILE A 59 11.93 6.81 15.47
CA ILE A 59 13.32 7.31 15.53
C ILE A 59 13.45 8.76 15.98
N THR A 60 12.38 9.56 15.85
CA THR A 60 12.39 10.98 16.27
C THR A 60 12.65 11.08 17.78
N SER A 61 13.42 12.08 18.19
CA SER A 61 13.73 12.29 19.62
C SER A 61 12.48 12.63 20.43
N VAL A 62 12.49 12.30 21.71
CA VAL A 62 11.39 12.61 22.63
C VAL A 62 11.14 14.13 22.70
N GLU A 63 12.17 14.96 22.65
CA GLU A 63 12.06 16.42 22.60
C GLU A 63 11.26 16.94 21.42
N HIS A 64 11.26 16.19 20.32
CA HIS A 64 10.48 16.46 19.10
C HIS A 64 9.21 15.62 19.01
N GLY A 65 8.75 15.06 20.13
CA GLY A 65 7.49 14.31 20.22
C GLY A 65 7.53 12.89 19.67
N GLY A 66 8.72 12.30 19.45
CA GLY A 66 8.91 10.92 19.04
C GLY A 66 9.25 9.98 20.21
N LEU A 67 9.82 8.79 19.91
CA LEU A 67 10.11 7.74 20.88
C LEU A 67 11.61 7.48 21.11
N SER A 68 12.51 8.15 20.39
CA SER A 68 13.97 7.94 20.45
C SER A 68 14.42 6.48 20.33
N LEU A 69 13.67 5.65 19.60
CA LEU A 69 14.03 4.24 19.41
C LEU A 69 15.19 4.09 18.42
N SER A 70 15.96 3.02 18.60
CA SER A 70 17.05 2.71 17.68
C SER A 70 16.54 2.42 16.26
N PRO A 71 17.34 2.65 15.21
CA PRO A 71 16.96 2.33 13.82
C PRO A 71 16.55 0.86 13.62
N VAL A 72 17.14 -0.06 14.39
CA VAL A 72 16.79 -1.49 14.35
C VAL A 72 15.36 -1.70 14.85
N LEU A 73 14.99 -1.13 16.00
CA LEU A 73 13.64 -1.25 16.55
C LEU A 73 12.60 -0.57 15.64
N ALA A 74 12.93 0.59 15.08
CA ALA A 74 12.05 1.28 14.13
C ALA A 74 11.82 0.45 12.84
N ALA A 75 12.85 -0.22 12.34
CA ALA A 75 12.73 -1.11 11.20
C ALA A 75 11.89 -2.37 11.53
N GLN A 76 12.03 -2.93 12.74
CA GLN A 76 11.19 -4.04 13.21
C GLN A 76 9.72 -3.63 13.30
N ILE A 77 9.43 -2.42 13.82
CA ILE A 77 8.07 -1.86 13.83
C ILE A 77 7.52 -1.78 12.39
N ALA A 78 8.29 -1.26 11.44
CA ALA A 78 7.85 -1.19 10.06
C ALA A 78 7.56 -2.59 9.49
N ALA A 79 8.47 -3.56 9.71
CA ALA A 79 8.33 -4.93 9.22
C ALA A 79 7.14 -5.68 9.83
N GLY A 80 6.69 -5.32 11.04
CA GLY A 80 5.48 -5.88 11.68
C GLY A 80 4.23 -5.79 10.80
N TYR A 81 4.09 -4.72 10.03
CA TYR A 81 3.02 -4.57 9.03
C TYR A 81 3.05 -5.68 7.97
N GLY A 82 4.21 -5.94 7.40
CA GLY A 82 4.37 -7.00 6.40
C GLY A 82 4.19 -8.39 6.99
N LEU A 83 4.70 -8.62 8.21
CA LEU A 83 4.58 -9.89 8.91
C LEU A 83 3.10 -10.29 9.12
N THR A 84 2.31 -9.38 9.67
CA THR A 84 0.88 -9.67 9.90
C THR A 84 0.11 -9.80 8.59
N SER A 85 0.39 -8.95 7.61
CA SER A 85 -0.21 -9.06 6.28
C SER A 85 0.07 -10.43 5.65
N LEU A 86 1.26 -10.99 5.85
CA LEU A 86 1.63 -12.31 5.35
C LEU A 86 0.85 -13.42 6.06
N ILE A 87 0.85 -13.42 7.41
CA ILE A 87 0.26 -14.49 8.22
C ILE A 87 -1.26 -14.49 8.11
N VAL A 88 -1.88 -13.31 8.13
CA VAL A 88 -3.34 -13.17 8.28
C VAL A 88 -4.07 -13.21 6.94
N ARG A 89 -3.44 -12.82 5.84
CA ARG A 89 -4.11 -12.62 4.55
C ARG A 89 -4.84 -13.87 4.04
N LEU A 90 -4.16 -15.00 3.94
CA LEU A 90 -4.77 -16.23 3.45
C LEU A 90 -5.78 -16.82 4.43
N PRO A 91 -5.46 -17.00 5.74
CA PRO A 91 -6.43 -17.50 6.73
C PRO A 91 -7.70 -16.66 6.81
N MET A 92 -7.59 -15.34 6.70
CA MET A 92 -8.74 -14.44 6.78
C MET A 92 -9.67 -14.58 5.57
N PHE A 93 -9.12 -14.73 4.37
CA PHE A 93 -9.92 -15.02 3.19
C PHE A 93 -10.71 -16.32 3.37
N LEU A 94 -10.03 -17.39 3.79
CA LEU A 94 -10.67 -18.68 4.03
C LEU A 94 -11.74 -18.61 5.11
N ALA A 95 -11.42 -17.95 6.23
CA ALA A 95 -12.37 -17.76 7.32
C ALA A 95 -13.59 -16.94 6.87
N SER A 96 -13.41 -15.87 6.08
CA SER A 96 -14.51 -15.05 5.60
C SER A 96 -15.49 -15.81 4.69
N ASP A 97 -14.98 -16.77 3.92
CA ASP A 97 -15.80 -17.64 3.08
C ASP A 97 -16.50 -18.74 3.91
N ILE A 98 -15.80 -19.36 4.87
CA ILE A 98 -16.36 -20.40 5.76
C ILE A 98 -17.49 -19.82 6.62
N PHE A 99 -17.27 -18.68 7.26
CA PHE A 99 -18.27 -18.04 8.12
C PHE A 99 -19.37 -17.33 7.32
N ARG A 100 -19.22 -17.17 6.00
CA ARG A 100 -20.14 -16.45 5.11
C ARG A 100 -20.49 -15.03 5.59
N ARG A 101 -19.58 -14.39 6.33
CA ARG A 101 -19.76 -13.07 6.93
C ARG A 101 -18.49 -12.24 6.75
N ARG A 102 -18.41 -11.47 5.67
CA ARG A 102 -17.23 -10.67 5.35
C ARG A 102 -17.16 -9.37 6.14
N LYS A 103 -18.31 -8.77 6.40
CA LYS A 103 -18.44 -7.52 7.16
C LYS A 103 -17.77 -7.59 8.54
N ILE A 104 -17.92 -8.70 9.25
CA ILE A 104 -17.36 -8.88 10.60
C ILE A 104 -15.84 -8.79 10.62
N PHE A 105 -15.14 -9.26 9.59
CA PHE A 105 -13.69 -9.16 9.50
C PHE A 105 -13.23 -7.72 9.32
N VAL A 106 -13.97 -6.91 8.54
CA VAL A 106 -13.73 -5.47 8.41
C VAL A 106 -13.94 -4.78 9.77
N GLN A 107 -14.98 -5.14 10.50
CA GLN A 107 -15.27 -4.59 11.83
C GLN A 107 -14.21 -4.98 12.86
N ILE A 108 -13.75 -6.23 12.88
CA ILE A 108 -12.66 -6.68 13.77
C ILE A 108 -11.37 -5.90 13.45
N SER A 109 -11.04 -5.73 12.18
CA SER A 109 -9.87 -4.99 11.75
C SER A 109 -9.93 -3.52 12.19
N LEU A 110 -11.10 -2.85 12.03
CA LEU A 110 -11.32 -1.49 12.51
C LEU A 110 -11.20 -1.39 14.04
N PHE A 111 -11.77 -2.34 14.76
CA PHE A 111 -11.70 -2.39 16.22
C PHE A 111 -10.25 -2.50 16.71
N LEU A 112 -9.44 -3.36 16.09
CA LEU A 112 -8.02 -3.45 16.39
C LEU A 112 -7.27 -2.16 16.05
N LEU A 113 -7.60 -1.52 14.92
CA LEU A 113 -7.01 -0.25 14.52
C LEU A 113 -7.36 0.87 15.52
N ILE A 114 -8.61 0.93 16.01
CA ILE A 114 -9.06 1.89 17.01
C ILE A 114 -8.25 1.72 18.30
N ILE A 115 -8.25 0.51 18.88
CA ILE A 115 -7.55 0.23 20.14
C ILE A 115 -6.08 0.58 20.03
N THR A 116 -5.39 0.08 19.00
CA THR A 116 -3.95 0.27 18.87
C THR A 116 -3.58 1.72 18.55
N SER A 117 -4.45 2.47 17.84
CA SER A 117 -4.25 3.89 17.61
C SER A 117 -4.33 4.68 18.93
N PHE A 118 -5.35 4.49 19.74
CA PHE A 118 -5.44 5.16 21.01
C PHE A 118 -4.37 4.72 22.02
N LEU A 119 -3.95 3.45 22.00
CA LEU A 119 -2.81 2.99 22.82
C LEU A 119 -1.54 3.75 22.49
N VAL A 120 -1.21 3.94 21.21
CA VAL A 120 -0.03 4.75 20.84
C VAL A 120 -0.21 6.21 21.19
N ALA A 121 -1.42 6.77 21.00
CA ALA A 121 -1.70 8.16 21.27
C ALA A 121 -1.47 8.54 22.76
N PHE A 122 -1.89 7.67 23.68
CA PHE A 122 -1.86 7.94 25.12
C PHE A 122 -0.63 7.31 25.82
N ASN A 123 -0.08 6.23 25.28
CA ASN A 123 1.06 5.53 25.86
C ASN A 123 2.02 5.07 24.75
N GLY A 124 2.63 6.04 24.05
CA GLY A 124 3.56 5.79 22.97
C GLY A 124 4.86 5.14 23.47
N ASN A 125 5.09 3.87 23.10
CA ASN A 125 6.32 3.13 23.36
C ASN A 125 6.53 2.08 22.25
N TYR A 126 7.63 1.32 22.32
CA TYR A 126 7.94 0.28 21.34
C TYR A 126 6.79 -0.73 21.19
N ILE A 127 6.23 -1.23 22.28
CA ILE A 127 5.23 -2.30 22.26
C ILE A 127 3.92 -1.79 21.62
N THR A 128 3.42 -0.62 22.05
CA THR A 128 2.18 -0.05 21.52
C THR A 128 2.31 0.30 20.06
N LEU A 129 3.46 0.85 19.63
CA LEU A 129 3.71 1.18 18.24
C LEU A 129 3.89 -0.08 17.37
N TYR A 130 4.51 -1.14 17.91
CA TYR A 130 4.61 -2.43 17.24
C TYR A 130 3.23 -3.07 17.05
N LEU A 131 2.38 -3.09 18.10
CA LEU A 131 0.99 -3.56 18.03
C LEU A 131 0.18 -2.76 16.99
N SER A 132 0.37 -1.42 16.94
CA SER A 132 -0.25 -0.59 15.91
C SER A 132 0.20 -1.00 14.50
N SER A 133 1.49 -1.30 14.31
CA SER A 133 2.00 -1.78 13.02
C SER A 133 1.43 -3.16 12.62
N LEU A 134 1.26 -4.08 13.59
CA LEU A 134 0.59 -5.36 13.36
C LEU A 134 -0.88 -5.17 12.95
N SER A 135 -1.60 -4.29 13.64
CA SER A 135 -2.99 -3.94 13.31
C SER A 135 -3.12 -3.34 11.90
N LEU A 136 -2.20 -2.45 11.52
CA LEU A 136 -2.14 -1.92 10.16
C LEU A 136 -1.95 -3.02 9.10
N GLY A 137 -1.14 -4.05 9.40
CA GLY A 137 -0.95 -5.21 8.52
C GLY A 137 -2.22 -6.03 8.34
N ILE A 138 -2.99 -6.25 9.41
CA ILE A 138 -4.33 -6.86 9.35
C ILE A 138 -5.25 -5.98 8.48
N SER A 139 -5.28 -4.69 8.74
CA SER A 139 -6.14 -3.72 8.03
C SER A 139 -5.83 -3.67 6.54
N ALA A 140 -4.57 -3.77 6.15
CA ALA A 140 -4.19 -3.81 4.73
C ALA A 140 -4.75 -5.00 3.96
N THR A 141 -5.03 -6.12 4.66
CA THR A 141 -5.62 -7.31 4.02
C THR A 141 -7.09 -7.10 3.68
N MET A 142 -7.77 -6.15 4.32
CA MET A 142 -9.19 -5.86 4.10
C MET A 142 -9.49 -5.32 2.70
N LEU A 143 -8.53 -4.70 2.02
CA LEU A 143 -8.73 -4.20 0.65
C LEU A 143 -9.26 -5.29 -0.29
N ALA A 144 -8.74 -6.49 -0.15
CA ALA A 144 -9.17 -7.60 -0.98
C ALA A 144 -10.60 -8.07 -0.62
N LEU A 145 -10.98 -8.05 0.66
CA LEU A 145 -12.37 -8.31 1.08
C LEU A 145 -13.32 -7.23 0.57
N PHE A 146 -12.93 -5.96 0.65
CA PHE A 146 -13.72 -4.87 0.08
C PHE A 146 -13.93 -5.03 -1.43
N ASN A 147 -12.90 -5.44 -2.17
CA ASN A 147 -13.03 -5.71 -3.61
C ASN A 147 -14.09 -6.79 -3.87
N VAL A 148 -14.13 -7.85 -3.08
CA VAL A 148 -15.14 -8.91 -3.23
C VAL A 148 -16.54 -8.39 -2.84
N ILE A 149 -16.68 -7.77 -1.67
CA ILE A 149 -17.97 -7.21 -1.19
C ILE A 149 -18.53 -6.22 -2.22
N PHE A 150 -17.71 -5.35 -2.75
CA PHE A 150 -18.13 -4.33 -3.72
C PHE A 150 -18.47 -4.94 -5.07
N SER A 151 -17.68 -5.88 -5.56
CA SER A 151 -17.93 -6.54 -6.84
C SER A 151 -19.24 -7.33 -6.86
N GLU A 152 -19.65 -7.90 -5.74
CA GLU A 152 -20.94 -8.61 -5.61
C GLU A 152 -22.17 -7.70 -5.70
N THR A 153 -21.98 -6.38 -5.57
CA THR A 153 -23.05 -5.40 -5.79
C THR A 153 -23.30 -5.07 -7.26
N PHE A 154 -22.48 -5.59 -8.18
CA PHE A 154 -22.57 -5.35 -9.61
C PHE A 154 -23.03 -6.61 -10.36
N SER A 155 -23.70 -6.42 -11.49
CA SER A 155 -24.00 -7.50 -12.44
C SER A 155 -22.71 -8.05 -13.08
N GLY A 156 -22.73 -9.31 -13.52
CA GLY A 156 -21.54 -10.06 -13.97
C GLY A 156 -20.61 -9.33 -14.94
N ASP A 157 -21.15 -8.57 -15.88
CA ASP A 157 -20.37 -7.84 -16.90
C ASP A 157 -19.65 -6.62 -16.35
N LYS A 158 -20.09 -6.09 -15.19
CA LYS A 158 -19.54 -4.87 -14.56
C LYS A 158 -18.57 -5.16 -13.41
N VAL A 159 -18.23 -6.41 -13.13
CA VAL A 159 -17.32 -6.79 -12.04
C VAL A 159 -15.94 -6.17 -12.22
N ALA A 160 -15.37 -6.15 -13.43
CA ALA A 160 -14.09 -5.52 -13.70
C ALA A 160 -14.12 -4.00 -13.46
N VAL A 161 -15.25 -3.36 -13.77
CA VAL A 161 -15.49 -1.93 -13.52
C VAL A 161 -15.53 -1.66 -12.01
N SER A 162 -16.16 -2.52 -11.21
CA SER A 162 -16.23 -2.35 -9.76
C SER A 162 -14.86 -2.32 -9.11
N VAL A 163 -13.96 -3.23 -9.50
CA VAL A 163 -12.57 -3.27 -8.98
C VAL A 163 -11.82 -1.97 -9.34
N SER A 164 -12.01 -1.46 -10.56
CA SER A 164 -11.39 -0.21 -11.00
C SER A 164 -11.89 1.00 -10.20
N ILE A 165 -13.19 1.06 -9.91
CA ILE A 165 -13.77 2.13 -9.08
C ILE A 165 -13.22 2.06 -7.66
N LEU A 166 -13.22 0.86 -7.07
CA LEU A 166 -12.82 0.68 -5.69
C LEU A 166 -11.31 0.93 -5.49
N SER A 167 -10.48 0.67 -6.49
CA SER A 167 -9.04 0.95 -6.44
C SER A 167 -8.71 2.44 -6.32
N ALA A 168 -9.64 3.34 -6.66
CA ALA A 168 -9.48 4.77 -6.45
C ALA A 168 -9.58 5.16 -4.96
N ALA A 169 -10.29 4.40 -4.12
CA ALA A 169 -10.51 4.76 -2.73
C ALA A 169 -9.22 4.86 -1.89
N PRO A 170 -8.27 3.90 -1.92
CA PRO A 170 -6.99 4.03 -1.23
C PRO A 170 -6.16 5.23 -1.69
N LEU A 171 -6.27 5.60 -2.97
CA LEU A 171 -5.55 6.76 -3.53
C LEU A 171 -6.16 8.07 -3.04
N LEU A 172 -7.51 8.17 -3.00
CA LEU A 172 -8.20 9.32 -2.42
C LEU A 172 -7.87 9.47 -0.93
N ALA A 173 -7.66 8.38 -0.22
CA ALA A 173 -7.27 8.37 1.18
C ALA A 173 -5.91 9.05 1.43
N GLU A 174 -4.96 8.96 0.50
CA GLU A 174 -3.67 9.66 0.62
C GLU A 174 -3.86 11.19 0.57
N PHE A 175 -4.83 11.68 -0.21
CA PHE A 175 -5.17 13.11 -0.24
C PHE A 175 -5.91 13.58 1.03
N VAL A 176 -6.57 12.70 1.76
CA VAL A 176 -7.09 12.98 3.11
C VAL A 176 -5.96 13.00 4.13
N ALA A 177 -5.05 12.03 4.05
CA ALA A 177 -3.97 11.86 5.01
C ALA A 177 -2.93 12.99 4.93
N ALA A 178 -2.53 13.41 3.74
CA ALA A 178 -1.44 14.37 3.54
C ALA A 178 -1.65 15.72 4.25
N PRO A 179 -2.80 16.41 4.18
CA PRO A 179 -3.02 17.65 4.93
C PRO A 179 -2.94 17.46 6.46
N ILE A 180 -3.46 16.34 6.97
CA ILE A 180 -3.44 16.01 8.40
C ILE A 180 -1.98 15.78 8.84
N GLN A 181 -1.23 14.97 8.11
CA GLN A 181 0.18 14.72 8.36
C GLN A 181 0.99 16.02 8.35
N TYR A 182 0.73 16.91 7.37
CA TYR A 182 1.41 18.20 7.30
C TYR A 182 1.12 19.06 8.53
N VAL A 183 -0.15 19.22 8.91
CA VAL A 183 -0.53 20.05 10.07
C VAL A 183 0.08 19.52 11.36
N MET A 184 0.13 18.19 11.53
CA MET A 184 0.67 17.56 12.76
C MET A 184 2.20 17.58 12.85
N THR A 185 2.90 17.73 11.71
CA THR A 185 4.38 17.68 11.67
C THR A 185 5.06 19.02 11.42
N MET A 186 4.34 20.06 11.03
CA MET A 186 4.93 21.34 10.60
C MET A 186 5.60 22.15 11.71
N ASN A 187 5.21 21.97 12.96
CA ASN A 187 5.73 22.73 14.11
C ASN A 187 6.61 21.83 14.98
N THR A 188 7.83 21.49 14.49
CA THR A 188 8.84 20.74 15.25
C THR A 188 8.36 19.41 15.85
N TYR A 189 7.38 18.78 15.22
CA TYR A 189 6.82 17.48 15.58
C TYR A 189 6.20 17.35 17.00
N LYS A 190 5.89 18.45 17.68
CA LYS A 190 5.33 18.45 19.04
C LYS A 190 4.03 17.66 19.20
N HIS A 191 3.29 17.48 18.10
CA HIS A 191 1.98 16.82 18.10
C HIS A 191 1.96 15.52 17.31
N PHE A 192 3.09 14.84 17.22
CA PHE A 192 3.21 13.61 16.46
C PHE A 192 2.20 12.54 16.86
N ASN A 193 2.00 12.35 18.17
CA ASN A 193 1.02 11.41 18.72
C ASN A 193 -0.43 11.74 18.32
N TYR A 194 -0.76 12.99 18.00
CA TYR A 194 -2.12 13.37 17.58
C TYR A 194 -2.52 12.74 16.25
N MET A 195 -1.57 12.33 15.41
CA MET A 195 -1.88 11.55 14.22
C MET A 195 -2.61 10.25 14.56
N TRP A 196 -2.24 9.61 15.67
CA TRP A 196 -2.90 8.40 16.15
C TRP A 196 -4.29 8.68 16.72
N ILE A 197 -4.50 9.83 17.37
CA ILE A 197 -5.86 10.26 17.82
C ILE A 197 -6.76 10.45 16.61
N VAL A 198 -6.29 11.19 15.59
CA VAL A 198 -7.08 11.45 14.37
C VAL A 198 -7.37 10.15 13.62
N SER A 199 -6.37 9.31 13.46
CA SER A 199 -6.53 7.98 12.85
C SER A 199 -7.57 7.14 13.59
N GLY A 200 -7.46 7.02 14.91
CA GLY A 200 -8.42 6.31 15.77
C GLY A 200 -9.83 6.87 15.67
N SER A 201 -9.98 8.20 15.67
CA SER A 201 -11.28 8.86 15.55
C SER A 201 -11.95 8.60 14.19
N ILE A 202 -11.18 8.67 13.09
CA ILE A 202 -11.69 8.31 11.75
C ILE A 202 -12.06 6.81 11.72
N ALA A 203 -11.27 5.95 12.34
CA ALA A 203 -11.57 4.52 12.41
C ALA A 203 -12.86 4.25 13.21
N VAL A 204 -13.14 4.99 14.31
CA VAL A 204 -14.41 4.91 15.05
C VAL A 204 -15.59 5.33 14.16
N ALA A 205 -15.49 6.47 13.48
CA ALA A 205 -16.52 6.92 12.56
C ALA A 205 -16.78 5.90 11.46
N THR A 206 -15.70 5.31 10.90
CA THR A 206 -15.77 4.26 9.88
C THR A 206 -16.44 3.00 10.44
N PHE A 207 -16.08 2.59 11.67
CA PHE A 207 -16.68 1.43 12.33
C PHE A 207 -18.21 1.61 12.47
N ILE A 208 -18.67 2.79 12.89
CA ILE A 208 -20.09 3.10 12.98
C ILE A 208 -20.75 3.02 11.59
N LEU A 209 -20.12 3.56 10.56
CA LEU A 209 -20.65 3.49 9.18
C LEU A 209 -20.76 2.05 8.66
N THR A 210 -19.91 1.11 9.13
CA THR A 210 -20.04 -0.29 8.71
C THR A 210 -21.38 -0.93 9.07
N PHE A 211 -22.09 -0.43 10.09
CA PHE A 211 -23.41 -0.97 10.42
C PHE A 211 -24.45 -0.72 9.31
N MET A 212 -24.24 0.33 8.49
CA MET A 212 -25.09 0.63 7.33
C MET A 212 -24.75 -0.24 6.10
N MET A 213 -23.58 -0.91 6.09
CA MET A 213 -23.14 -1.77 4.98
C MET A 213 -23.92 -3.09 5.01
N LYS A 214 -24.50 -3.48 3.88
CA LYS A 214 -25.11 -4.80 3.72
C LYS A 214 -24.01 -5.85 3.57
N ASP A 215 -24.17 -6.97 4.26
CA ASP A 215 -23.28 -8.14 4.15
C ASP A 215 -23.85 -9.07 3.08
N TYR A 216 -23.01 -9.48 2.13
CA TYR A 216 -23.36 -10.41 1.08
C TYR A 216 -22.68 -11.75 1.37
N ALA A 217 -23.45 -12.79 1.56
CA ALA A 217 -22.93 -14.14 1.70
C ALA A 217 -22.30 -14.61 0.38
N PRO A 218 -21.13 -15.26 0.39
CA PRO A 218 -20.56 -15.85 -0.81
C PRO A 218 -21.50 -16.90 -1.39
N LYS A 219 -21.75 -16.81 -2.71
CA LYS A 219 -22.71 -17.68 -3.39
C LYS A 219 -22.25 -19.14 -3.45
N ASP A 220 -20.96 -19.39 -3.68
CA ASP A 220 -20.37 -20.74 -3.72
C ASP A 220 -18.88 -20.67 -3.35
N SER A 221 -18.51 -21.20 -2.21
CA SER A 221 -17.10 -21.38 -1.81
C SER A 221 -16.77 -22.88 -1.76
N ASN A 222 -16.37 -23.46 -2.86
CA ASN A 222 -15.82 -24.81 -2.92
C ASN A 222 -14.30 -24.74 -2.76
N PHE A 223 -13.83 -24.39 -1.54
CA PHE A 223 -12.42 -24.53 -1.22
C PHE A 223 -12.04 -26.02 -1.18
N SER A 224 -10.96 -26.36 -1.90
CA SER A 224 -10.39 -27.71 -1.89
C SER A 224 -8.85 -27.63 -1.92
N PHE A 225 -8.20 -28.40 -1.04
CA PHE A 225 -6.73 -28.52 -1.04
C PHE A 225 -6.17 -29.07 -2.36
N SER A 226 -6.95 -29.88 -3.09
CA SER A 226 -6.56 -30.39 -4.41
C SER A 226 -6.41 -29.24 -5.40
N LYS A 227 -7.30 -28.24 -5.37
CA LYS A 227 -7.21 -27.04 -6.21
C LYS A 227 -5.97 -26.20 -5.90
N VAL A 228 -5.62 -26.06 -4.62
CA VAL A 228 -4.37 -25.36 -4.21
C VAL A 228 -3.14 -26.05 -4.81
N ARG A 229 -3.08 -27.41 -4.72
CA ARG A 229 -1.98 -28.19 -5.29
C ARG A 229 -1.90 -28.04 -6.81
N THR A 230 -3.03 -27.98 -7.49
CA THR A 230 -3.08 -27.78 -8.96
C THR A 230 -2.52 -26.41 -9.35
N VAL A 231 -2.93 -25.34 -8.64
CA VAL A 231 -2.45 -23.99 -8.88
C VAL A 231 -0.94 -23.88 -8.61
N LEU A 232 -0.43 -24.48 -7.53
CA LEU A 232 1.00 -24.46 -7.19
C LEU A 232 1.88 -25.24 -8.18
N LYS A 233 1.33 -26.20 -8.91
CA LYS A 233 2.08 -26.93 -9.96
C LYS A 233 2.22 -26.14 -11.25
N HIS A 234 1.48 -25.07 -11.46
CA HIS A 234 1.51 -24.28 -12.69
C HIS A 234 2.76 -23.38 -12.75
N LYS A 235 3.82 -23.83 -13.41
CA LYS A 235 5.15 -23.17 -13.42
C LYS A 235 5.10 -21.70 -13.82
N SER A 236 4.37 -21.34 -14.89
CA SER A 236 4.28 -19.94 -15.35
C SER A 236 3.58 -19.04 -14.35
N PHE A 237 2.56 -19.55 -13.64
CA PHE A 237 1.89 -18.82 -12.57
C PHE A 237 2.83 -18.56 -11.39
N ILE A 238 3.56 -19.58 -10.92
CA ILE A 238 4.55 -19.41 -9.84
C ILE A 238 5.61 -18.39 -10.22
N TYR A 239 5.99 -18.36 -11.49
CA TYR A 239 6.94 -17.37 -11.98
C TYR A 239 6.39 -15.93 -11.89
N VAL A 240 5.12 -15.72 -12.22
CA VAL A 240 4.44 -14.44 -12.01
C VAL A 240 4.33 -14.08 -10.52
N CYS A 241 4.10 -15.08 -9.66
CA CYS A 241 4.11 -14.88 -8.21
C CYS A 241 5.49 -14.44 -7.67
N LEU A 242 6.58 -15.01 -8.20
CA LEU A 242 7.94 -14.57 -7.86
C LEU A 242 8.21 -13.14 -8.32
N LEU A 243 7.79 -12.76 -9.54
CA LEU A 243 7.87 -11.36 -9.99
C LEU A 243 7.04 -10.42 -9.08
N ALA A 244 5.88 -10.85 -8.63
CA ALA A 244 5.05 -10.08 -7.69
C ALA A 244 5.73 -9.92 -6.31
N LEU A 245 6.43 -10.95 -5.83
CA LEU A 245 7.26 -10.88 -4.62
C LEU A 245 8.38 -9.84 -4.79
N LEU A 246 9.13 -9.89 -5.89
CA LEU A 246 10.20 -8.94 -6.16
C LEU A 246 9.66 -7.51 -6.31
N LEU A 247 8.56 -7.33 -7.04
CA LEU A 247 7.90 -6.02 -7.19
C LEU A 247 7.46 -5.44 -5.84
N SER A 248 6.84 -6.26 -4.98
CA SER A 248 6.41 -5.79 -3.66
C SER A 248 7.59 -5.52 -2.74
N PHE A 249 8.66 -6.32 -2.79
CA PHE A 249 9.91 -6.02 -2.09
C PHE A 249 10.45 -4.64 -2.49
N ILE A 250 10.64 -4.40 -3.79
CA ILE A 250 11.13 -3.14 -4.35
C ILE A 250 10.26 -1.97 -3.86
N LYS A 251 8.94 -2.10 -3.99
CA LYS A 251 8.01 -1.05 -3.60
C LYS A 251 8.05 -0.74 -2.11
N PHE A 252 7.97 -1.75 -1.24
CA PHE A 252 7.88 -1.53 0.20
C PHE A 252 9.20 -1.13 0.83
N SER A 253 10.33 -1.50 0.24
CA SER A 253 11.63 -0.99 0.67
C SER A 253 11.88 0.47 0.27
N THR A 254 11.19 1.02 -0.72
CA THR A 254 11.42 2.37 -1.25
C THR A 254 10.21 3.31 -1.14
N SER A 255 9.18 2.96 -0.37
CA SER A 255 7.97 3.80 -0.22
C SER A 255 7.43 3.79 1.21
N GLY A 256 6.40 4.59 1.45
CA GLY A 256 5.72 4.69 2.75
C GLY A 256 6.68 5.04 3.88
N ALA A 257 6.65 4.28 4.98
CA ALA A 257 7.44 4.57 6.18
C ALA A 257 8.95 4.64 5.93
N ASN A 258 9.47 3.85 4.99
CA ASN A 258 10.89 3.86 4.65
C ASN A 258 11.28 5.12 3.88
N MET A 259 10.45 5.56 2.93
CA MET A 259 10.71 6.77 2.16
C MET A 259 10.55 8.04 3.02
N VAL A 260 9.56 8.11 3.89
CA VAL A 260 9.36 9.23 4.82
C VAL A 260 10.53 9.34 5.79
N ALA A 261 10.99 8.22 6.36
CA ALA A 261 12.15 8.21 7.24
C ALA A 261 13.43 8.65 6.50
N TYR A 262 13.71 8.09 5.32
CA TYR A 262 14.85 8.47 4.46
C TYR A 262 14.79 9.94 4.06
N GLY A 263 13.64 10.42 3.63
CA GLY A 263 13.43 11.83 3.26
C GLY A 263 13.73 12.79 4.41
N LYS A 264 13.39 12.42 5.65
CA LYS A 264 13.69 13.24 6.83
C LYS A 264 15.14 13.13 7.28
N THR A 265 15.67 11.92 7.43
CA THR A 265 16.98 11.70 8.06
C THR A 265 18.17 11.96 7.15
N GLU A 266 18.04 11.65 5.85
CA GLU A 266 19.14 11.75 4.89
C GLU A 266 19.03 12.98 3.98
N LEU A 267 17.79 13.40 3.66
CA LEU A 267 17.55 14.48 2.70
C LEU A 267 17.06 15.80 3.34
N ASN A 268 16.79 15.82 4.63
CA ASN A 268 16.20 16.97 5.34
C ASN A 268 14.95 17.55 4.63
N MET A 269 14.11 16.68 4.07
CA MET A 269 12.88 17.11 3.43
C MET A 269 12.00 17.89 4.40
N SER A 270 11.34 18.94 3.88
CA SER A 270 10.39 19.74 4.66
C SER A 270 9.17 18.90 5.08
N PRO A 271 8.47 19.29 6.15
CA PRO A 271 7.22 18.62 6.55
C PRO A 271 6.17 18.55 5.44
N LEU A 272 6.12 19.57 4.58
CA LEU A 272 5.23 19.60 3.42
C LEU A 272 5.60 18.50 2.41
N MET A 273 6.87 18.36 2.07
CA MET A 273 7.33 17.35 1.13
C MET A 273 7.07 15.94 1.69
N LEU A 274 7.36 15.71 2.97
CA LEU A 274 7.13 14.42 3.63
C LEU A 274 5.66 14.04 3.66
N ALA A 275 4.75 14.99 3.92
CA ALA A 275 3.32 14.74 3.96
C ALA A 275 2.74 14.41 2.56
N TYR A 276 3.26 15.03 1.51
CA TYR A 276 2.73 14.84 0.15
C TYR A 276 3.49 13.82 -0.69
N ILE A 277 4.53 13.18 -0.16
CA ILE A 277 5.36 12.24 -0.94
C ILE A 277 4.55 11.02 -1.42
N ASP A 278 3.66 10.48 -0.57
CA ASP A 278 2.79 9.37 -0.95
C ASP A 278 1.72 9.80 -1.97
N ALA A 279 1.28 11.06 -1.98
CA ALA A 279 0.39 11.61 -3.01
C ALA A 279 1.11 11.74 -4.37
N VAL A 280 2.38 12.19 -4.37
CA VAL A 280 3.23 12.24 -5.58
C VAL A 280 3.43 10.84 -6.17
N PHE A 281 3.46 9.81 -5.35
CA PHE A 281 3.50 8.41 -5.79
C PHE A 281 2.15 7.92 -6.30
N ALA A 282 1.05 8.23 -5.59
CA ALA A 282 -0.28 7.68 -5.82
C ALA A 282 -0.90 8.12 -7.15
N VAL A 283 -0.73 9.38 -7.55
CA VAL A 283 -1.29 9.92 -8.82
C VAL A 283 -0.69 9.21 -10.04
N PRO A 284 0.64 9.13 -10.20
CA PRO A 284 1.25 8.39 -11.30
C PRO A 284 0.93 6.90 -11.26
N GLN A 285 0.84 6.30 -10.07
CA GLN A 285 0.42 4.91 -9.90
C GLN A 285 -0.96 4.66 -10.50
N LEU A 286 -1.94 5.54 -10.24
CA LEU A 286 -3.29 5.42 -10.78
C LEU A 286 -3.28 5.56 -12.31
N ILE A 287 -2.62 6.60 -12.82
CA ILE A 287 -2.52 6.86 -14.25
C ILE A 287 -1.88 5.68 -14.99
N ALA A 288 -0.75 5.18 -14.49
CA ALA A 288 -0.07 4.03 -15.08
C ALA A 288 -0.94 2.77 -15.03
N GLY A 289 -1.62 2.52 -13.93
CA GLY A 289 -2.53 1.38 -13.78
C GLY A 289 -3.63 1.35 -14.84
N ILE A 290 -4.23 2.51 -15.13
CA ILE A 290 -5.26 2.65 -16.16
C ILE A 290 -4.65 2.52 -17.57
N LEU A 291 -3.59 3.27 -17.87
CA LEU A 291 -2.99 3.32 -19.20
C LEU A 291 -2.39 1.99 -19.60
N VAL A 292 -1.77 1.28 -18.69
CA VAL A 292 -1.14 -0.02 -18.94
C VAL A 292 -2.20 -1.06 -19.30
N GLY A 293 -3.29 -1.15 -18.55
CA GLY A 293 -4.35 -2.12 -18.80
C GLY A 293 -5.11 -1.88 -20.11
N VAL A 294 -5.33 -0.61 -20.48
CA VAL A 294 -6.16 -0.24 -21.63
C VAL A 294 -5.35 -0.08 -22.92
N TYR A 295 -4.13 0.48 -22.83
CA TYR A 295 -3.40 0.93 -23.99
C TYR A 295 -2.05 0.21 -24.19
N PHE A 296 -1.15 0.25 -23.22
CA PHE A 296 0.23 -0.21 -23.42
C PHE A 296 0.35 -1.70 -23.68
N THR A 297 -0.35 -2.54 -22.91
CA THR A 297 -0.32 -4.00 -23.11
C THR A 297 -0.82 -4.44 -24.47
N ARG A 298 -1.80 -3.71 -25.03
CA ARG A 298 -2.34 -3.98 -26.37
C ARG A 298 -1.41 -3.48 -27.48
N LYS A 299 -0.71 -2.34 -27.28
CA LYS A 299 0.09 -1.70 -28.33
C LYS A 299 1.51 -2.26 -28.42
N ILE A 300 2.17 -2.50 -27.30
CA ILE A 300 3.58 -2.92 -27.28
C ILE A 300 3.80 -4.30 -26.66
N GLY A 301 2.74 -4.98 -26.22
CA GLY A 301 2.79 -6.28 -25.58
C GLY A 301 3.08 -6.22 -24.08
N ILE A 302 2.86 -7.34 -23.42
CA ILE A 302 2.98 -7.48 -21.95
C ILE A 302 4.44 -7.40 -21.52
N GLN A 303 5.35 -8.11 -22.24
CA GLN A 303 6.76 -8.14 -21.90
C GLN A 303 7.39 -6.74 -21.95
N LYS A 304 7.21 -6.02 -23.06
CA LYS A 304 7.76 -4.67 -23.23
C LYS A 304 7.16 -3.69 -22.23
N THR A 305 5.85 -3.81 -21.94
CA THR A 305 5.19 -2.97 -20.94
C THR A 305 5.80 -3.14 -19.55
N LEU A 306 6.04 -4.38 -19.10
CA LEU A 306 6.73 -4.64 -17.83
C LEU A 306 8.15 -4.08 -17.81
N LEU A 307 8.91 -4.25 -18.91
CA LEU A 307 10.27 -3.70 -19.01
C LEU A 307 10.28 -2.19 -18.91
N VAL A 308 9.34 -1.48 -19.56
CA VAL A 308 9.20 -0.03 -19.46
C VAL A 308 8.88 0.39 -18.01
N CYS A 309 7.97 -0.33 -17.34
CA CYS A 309 7.64 -0.06 -15.95
C CYS A 309 8.85 -0.25 -15.02
N PHE A 310 9.58 -1.37 -15.12
CA PHE A 310 10.79 -1.59 -14.33
C PHE A 310 11.90 -0.61 -14.66
N SER A 311 12.04 -0.18 -15.92
CA SER A 311 12.99 0.88 -16.31
C SER A 311 12.65 2.22 -15.65
N SER A 312 11.35 2.56 -15.53
CA SER A 312 10.91 3.74 -14.78
C SER A 312 11.33 3.68 -13.31
N ALA A 313 11.16 2.51 -12.65
CA ALA A 313 11.66 2.30 -11.29
C ALA A 313 13.17 2.50 -11.19
N LEU A 314 13.91 1.90 -12.12
CA LEU A 314 15.38 1.97 -12.17
C LEU A 314 15.87 3.43 -12.27
N ILE A 315 15.21 4.26 -13.09
CA ILE A 315 15.52 5.70 -13.19
C ILE A 315 15.43 6.36 -11.81
N PHE A 316 14.33 6.15 -11.10
CA PHE A 316 14.18 6.70 -9.75
C PHE A 316 15.26 6.21 -8.78
N TYR A 317 15.57 4.91 -8.77
CA TYR A 317 16.55 4.35 -7.82
C TYR A 317 17.97 4.83 -8.11
N ILE A 318 18.34 5.01 -9.38
CA ILE A 318 19.62 5.59 -9.75
C ILE A 318 19.68 7.07 -9.31
N ILE A 319 18.63 7.85 -9.52
CA ILE A 319 18.55 9.23 -9.03
C ILE A 319 18.68 9.24 -7.51
N ALA A 320 17.94 8.41 -6.78
CA ALA A 320 17.95 8.35 -5.33
C ALA A 320 19.31 7.89 -4.76
N LEU A 321 20.07 7.08 -5.49
CA LEU A 321 21.40 6.64 -5.08
C LEU A 321 22.43 7.77 -5.19
N TYR A 322 22.43 8.53 -6.29
CA TYR A 322 23.48 9.52 -6.57
C TYR A 322 23.11 10.95 -6.17
N VAL A 323 21.83 11.30 -6.15
CA VAL A 323 21.35 12.64 -5.85
C VAL A 323 20.92 12.75 -4.40
N SER A 324 21.29 13.85 -3.72
CA SER A 324 20.86 14.17 -2.35
C SER A 324 19.97 15.42 -2.27
N ASN A 325 19.58 15.99 -3.42
CA ASN A 325 18.69 17.14 -3.45
C ASN A 325 17.24 16.70 -3.17
N PRO A 326 16.60 17.20 -2.07
CA PRO A 326 15.26 16.76 -1.67
C PRO A 326 14.21 17.05 -2.74
N TYR A 327 14.32 18.14 -3.48
CA TYR A 327 13.34 18.51 -4.53
C TYR A 327 13.42 17.56 -5.72
N ILE A 328 14.63 17.21 -6.15
CA ILE A 328 14.84 16.28 -7.27
C ILE A 328 14.29 14.90 -6.89
N ILE A 329 14.58 14.42 -5.69
CA ILE A 329 14.06 13.13 -5.18
C ILE A 329 12.54 13.17 -5.09
N PHE A 330 11.97 14.26 -4.55
CA PHE A 330 10.51 14.39 -4.43
C PHE A 330 9.81 14.34 -5.79
N VAL A 331 10.30 15.05 -6.79
CA VAL A 331 9.72 15.06 -8.13
C VAL A 331 9.98 13.73 -8.86
N SER A 332 11.19 13.19 -8.77
CA SER A 332 11.53 11.90 -9.42
C SER A 332 10.77 10.71 -8.86
N TYR A 333 10.17 10.85 -7.68
CA TYR A 333 9.34 9.81 -7.08
C TYR A 333 8.10 9.43 -7.93
N ILE A 334 7.71 10.30 -8.85
CA ILE A 334 6.72 10.04 -9.91
C ILE A 334 7.08 8.75 -10.68
N PHE A 335 8.36 8.54 -11.02
CA PHE A 335 8.80 7.35 -11.74
C PHE A 335 8.56 6.05 -10.95
N ASN A 336 8.70 6.10 -9.62
CA ASN A 336 8.41 4.95 -8.77
C ASN A 336 6.91 4.62 -8.75
N GLY A 337 6.05 5.65 -8.71
CA GLY A 337 4.59 5.49 -8.82
C GLY A 337 4.15 4.88 -10.16
N LEU A 338 4.66 5.41 -11.29
CA LEU A 338 4.39 4.86 -12.62
C LEU A 338 4.82 3.39 -12.73
N ALA A 339 6.01 3.09 -12.24
CA ALA A 339 6.56 1.72 -12.27
C ALA A 339 5.67 0.73 -11.51
N TYR A 340 5.32 1.07 -10.28
CA TYR A 340 4.52 0.18 -9.44
C TYR A 340 3.10 0.00 -9.98
N GLY A 341 2.42 1.09 -10.36
CA GLY A 341 1.06 1.03 -10.88
C GLY A 341 0.94 0.19 -12.14
N GLY A 342 1.87 0.38 -13.08
CA GLY A 342 1.91 -0.40 -14.32
C GLY A 342 2.25 -1.86 -14.07
N SER A 343 3.35 -2.16 -13.38
CA SER A 343 3.80 -3.53 -13.13
C SER A 343 2.79 -4.34 -12.32
N TYR A 344 2.21 -3.76 -11.26
CA TYR A 344 1.22 -4.43 -10.41
C TYR A 344 -0.01 -4.87 -11.21
N ASN A 345 -0.56 -3.97 -12.04
CA ASN A 345 -1.76 -4.28 -12.83
C ASN A 345 -1.49 -5.34 -13.90
N VAL A 346 -0.33 -5.32 -14.54
CA VAL A 346 0.05 -6.37 -15.51
C VAL A 346 0.19 -7.72 -14.82
N LEU A 347 0.95 -7.78 -13.72
CA LEU A 347 1.21 -9.05 -13.03
C LEU A 347 -0.06 -9.67 -12.44
N ILE A 348 -0.96 -8.87 -11.86
CA ILE A 348 -2.23 -9.37 -11.34
C ILE A 348 -3.15 -9.87 -12.47
N SER A 349 -3.17 -9.17 -13.61
CA SER A 349 -3.90 -9.60 -14.80
C SER A 349 -3.38 -10.93 -15.34
N LEU A 350 -2.05 -11.09 -15.45
CA LEU A 350 -1.43 -12.35 -15.85
C LEU A 350 -1.77 -13.49 -14.88
N ALA A 351 -1.70 -13.24 -13.56
CA ALA A 351 -2.03 -14.25 -12.56
C ALA A 351 -3.47 -14.76 -12.70
N MET A 352 -4.41 -13.88 -13.08
CA MET A 352 -5.81 -14.25 -13.30
C MET A 352 -6.06 -14.97 -14.62
N GLN A 353 -5.23 -14.73 -15.65
CA GLN A 353 -5.43 -15.32 -16.98
C GLN A 353 -5.02 -16.80 -17.07
N TYR A 354 -4.21 -17.30 -16.13
CA TYR A 354 -3.76 -18.71 -16.15
C TYR A 354 -4.83 -19.71 -15.71
N PHE A 355 -5.92 -19.24 -15.13
CA PHE A 355 -6.91 -20.11 -14.52
C PHE A 355 -8.35 -19.69 -14.83
N ASP A 356 -9.23 -20.69 -14.96
CA ASP A 356 -10.67 -20.50 -15.08
C ASP A 356 -11.28 -19.93 -13.80
N ARG A 357 -12.53 -19.50 -13.88
CA ARG A 357 -13.26 -18.87 -12.77
C ARG A 357 -13.17 -19.68 -11.46
N GLU A 358 -13.21 -21.00 -11.57
CA GLU A 358 -13.20 -21.92 -10.44
C GLU A 358 -11.91 -21.86 -9.59
N TYR A 359 -10.77 -21.57 -10.21
CA TYR A 359 -9.46 -21.50 -9.56
C TYR A 359 -9.03 -20.06 -9.21
N ARG A 360 -9.73 -19.03 -9.69
CA ARG A 360 -9.31 -17.63 -9.57
C ARG A 360 -9.13 -17.18 -8.12
N ASN A 361 -10.04 -17.54 -7.22
CA ASN A 361 -9.92 -17.15 -5.81
C ASN A 361 -8.68 -17.73 -5.16
N ILE A 362 -8.37 -19.00 -5.44
CA ILE A 362 -7.20 -19.70 -4.91
C ILE A 362 -5.92 -19.12 -5.52
N SER A 363 -5.89 -18.92 -6.83
CA SER A 363 -4.73 -18.33 -7.50
C SER A 363 -4.44 -16.92 -7.01
N MET A 364 -5.47 -16.10 -6.82
CA MET A 364 -5.32 -14.78 -6.24
C MET A 364 -4.84 -14.83 -4.79
N GLY A 365 -5.33 -15.75 -3.99
CA GLY A 365 -4.85 -15.96 -2.62
C GLY A 365 -3.35 -16.30 -2.57
N ILE A 366 -2.90 -17.21 -3.43
CA ILE A 366 -1.48 -17.60 -3.55
C ILE A 366 -0.65 -16.42 -4.07
N TYR A 367 -1.08 -15.74 -5.12
CA TYR A 367 -0.42 -14.54 -5.65
C TYR A 367 -0.23 -13.49 -4.56
N GLN A 368 -1.28 -13.23 -3.79
CA GLN A 368 -1.25 -12.26 -2.70
C GLN A 368 -0.36 -12.71 -1.51
N ALA A 369 -0.19 -14.01 -1.29
CA ALA A 369 0.75 -14.53 -0.29
C ALA A 369 2.21 -14.26 -0.70
N PHE A 370 2.57 -14.50 -1.95
CA PHE A 370 3.89 -14.13 -2.49
C PHE A 370 4.12 -12.62 -2.45
N PHE A 371 3.10 -11.84 -2.79
CA PHE A 371 3.16 -10.38 -2.69
C PHE A 371 3.39 -9.93 -1.23
N ALA A 372 2.71 -10.54 -0.26
CA ALA A 372 2.89 -10.23 1.16
C ALA A 372 4.28 -10.62 1.70
N LEU A 373 4.89 -11.69 1.20
CA LEU A 373 6.29 -12.02 1.47
C LEU A 373 7.22 -10.87 1.05
N GLY A 374 7.00 -10.31 -0.14
CA GLY A 374 7.78 -9.16 -0.61
C GLY A 374 7.56 -7.91 0.25
N ILE A 375 6.34 -7.66 0.73
CA ILE A 375 6.07 -6.58 1.70
C ILE A 375 6.92 -6.76 2.95
N TYR A 376 6.87 -7.94 3.56
CA TYR A 376 7.61 -8.25 4.78
C TYR A 376 9.12 -8.06 4.60
N TYR A 377 9.70 -8.68 3.60
CA TYR A 377 11.13 -8.58 3.36
C TYR A 377 11.56 -7.17 2.90
N GLY A 378 10.71 -6.43 2.20
CA GLY A 378 10.96 -5.04 1.81
C GLY A 378 11.10 -4.08 3.00
N ASP A 379 10.33 -4.29 4.07
CA ASP A 379 10.52 -3.57 5.33
C ASP A 379 11.65 -4.19 6.17
N TYR A 380 11.76 -5.52 6.23
CA TYR A 380 12.72 -6.22 7.08
C TYR A 380 14.17 -6.04 6.63
N VAL A 381 14.44 -5.77 5.36
CA VAL A 381 15.79 -5.49 4.85
C VAL A 381 16.48 -4.35 5.60
N TYR A 382 15.70 -3.38 6.11
CA TYR A 382 16.24 -2.30 6.93
C TYR A 382 16.74 -2.77 8.31
N VAL A 383 16.18 -3.84 8.88
CA VAL A 383 16.69 -4.48 10.10
C VAL A 383 18.07 -5.06 9.80
N TRP A 384 18.22 -5.72 8.65
CA TRP A 384 19.48 -6.27 8.22
C TRP A 384 20.54 -5.18 7.93
N ILE A 385 20.17 -4.12 7.19
CA ILE A 385 21.02 -2.96 6.90
C ILE A 385 21.49 -2.31 8.22
N ALA A 386 20.58 -2.03 9.15
CA ALA A 386 20.89 -1.38 10.41
C ALA A 386 21.83 -2.20 11.30
N LYS A 387 21.81 -3.53 11.19
CA LYS A 387 22.71 -4.42 11.95
C LYS A 387 24.08 -4.58 11.29
N HIS A 388 24.16 -4.69 9.97
CA HIS A 388 25.36 -5.13 9.26
C HIS A 388 26.06 -4.02 8.46
N ILE A 389 25.35 -2.95 8.09
CA ILE A 389 25.84 -1.87 7.24
C ILE A 389 25.79 -0.53 7.99
N LYS A 390 26.37 -0.48 9.21
CA LYS A 390 26.29 0.70 10.07
C LYS A 390 26.90 1.96 9.45
N ASN A 391 28.01 1.82 8.71
CA ASN A 391 28.76 2.93 8.12
C ASN A 391 28.46 3.13 6.62
N GLY A 392 27.40 2.52 6.10
CA GLY A 392 27.12 2.51 4.67
C GLY A 392 27.86 1.41 3.90
N PHE A 393 27.64 1.35 2.59
CA PHE A 393 28.21 0.31 1.71
C PHE A 393 28.66 0.92 0.38
N LEU A 394 29.84 0.55 -0.09
CA LEU A 394 30.44 1.05 -1.35
C LEU A 394 30.49 2.59 -1.45
N GLY A 395 30.74 3.29 -0.34
CA GLY A 395 30.79 4.75 -0.29
C GLY A 395 29.43 5.46 -0.20
N PHE A 396 28.32 4.71 -0.17
CA PHE A 396 27.00 5.26 0.04
C PHE A 396 26.60 5.22 1.51
N SER A 397 25.79 6.18 1.96
CA SER A 397 25.24 6.20 3.32
C SER A 397 24.37 4.97 3.60
N GLN A 398 24.11 4.70 4.89
CA GLN A 398 23.25 3.60 5.31
C GLN A 398 21.86 3.66 4.64
N GLY A 399 21.26 4.86 4.58
CA GLY A 399 19.95 5.05 3.94
C GLY A 399 19.99 4.87 2.42
N LYS A 400 21.10 5.24 1.76
CA LYS A 400 21.27 5.04 0.33
C LYS A 400 21.58 3.60 -0.07
N SER A 401 22.11 2.79 0.84
CA SER A 401 22.44 1.38 0.56
C SER A 401 21.25 0.56 0.11
N ILE A 402 20.02 0.93 0.49
CA ILE A 402 18.80 0.25 0.03
C ILE A 402 18.59 0.42 -1.48
N PHE A 403 18.90 1.60 -2.04
CA PHE A 403 18.71 1.85 -3.47
C PHE A 403 19.64 0.98 -4.33
N LEU A 404 20.84 0.67 -3.84
CA LEU A 404 21.72 -0.29 -4.51
C LEU A 404 21.12 -1.69 -4.55
N ILE A 405 20.56 -2.16 -3.43
CA ILE A 405 19.90 -3.46 -3.34
C ILE A 405 18.70 -3.52 -4.30
N VAL A 406 17.84 -2.50 -4.30
CA VAL A 406 16.66 -2.51 -5.18
C VAL A 406 17.00 -2.33 -6.64
N ILE A 407 18.11 -1.66 -6.99
CA ILE A 407 18.64 -1.64 -8.37
C ILE A 407 18.96 -3.06 -8.82
N CYS A 408 19.73 -3.83 -8.03
CA CYS A 408 20.08 -5.21 -8.36
C CYS A 408 18.81 -6.09 -8.50
N ILE A 409 17.84 -5.96 -7.61
CA ILE A 409 16.58 -6.72 -7.66
C ILE A 409 15.72 -6.29 -8.86
N THR A 410 15.72 -5.01 -9.21
CA THR A 410 14.98 -4.51 -10.38
C THR A 410 15.60 -5.05 -11.67
N LEU A 411 16.93 -5.06 -11.79
CA LEU A 411 17.62 -5.66 -12.93
C LEU A 411 17.36 -7.16 -13.02
N LEU A 412 17.36 -7.88 -11.89
CA LEU A 412 16.98 -9.30 -11.84
C LEU A 412 15.52 -9.48 -12.33
N SER A 413 14.61 -8.63 -11.88
CA SER A 413 13.20 -8.68 -12.32
C SER A 413 13.06 -8.44 -13.82
N MET A 414 13.80 -7.48 -14.38
CA MET A 414 13.84 -7.21 -15.82
C MET A 414 14.38 -8.42 -16.60
N LEU A 415 15.46 -9.04 -16.12
CA LEU A 415 16.01 -10.26 -16.71
C LEU A 415 14.98 -11.40 -16.68
N MET A 416 14.31 -11.60 -15.55
CA MET A 416 13.24 -12.57 -15.42
C MET A 416 12.11 -12.31 -16.41
N VAL A 417 11.65 -11.08 -16.56
CA VAL A 417 10.62 -10.70 -17.54
C VAL A 417 11.08 -11.04 -18.95
N LYS A 418 12.30 -10.66 -19.33
CA LYS A 418 12.86 -10.93 -20.67
C LYS A 418 12.93 -12.43 -21.01
N LEU A 419 13.27 -13.27 -20.03
CA LEU A 419 13.48 -14.70 -20.26
C LEU A 419 12.19 -15.53 -20.27
N ARG A 420 11.15 -15.11 -19.54
CA ARG A 420 10.00 -15.98 -19.25
C ARG A 420 8.62 -15.40 -19.55
N VAL A 421 8.49 -14.08 -19.58
CA VAL A 421 7.22 -13.46 -19.98
C VAL A 421 7.22 -13.32 -21.49
N ARG A 422 6.36 -14.06 -22.17
CA ARG A 422 6.21 -13.99 -23.63
C ARG A 422 4.89 -13.31 -23.96
N ASP A 423 4.89 -12.46 -24.96
CA ASP A 423 3.66 -11.96 -25.57
C ASP A 423 3.00 -13.15 -26.28
N LYS A 424 1.72 -13.40 -25.97
CA LYS A 424 0.88 -14.38 -26.66
C LYS A 424 0.34 -13.79 -27.93
#